data_4910b9da80806227e608c73dc314fffe
#
_entry.id   4910b9da80806227e608c73dc314fffe
#
_cell.length_a   1.000
_cell.length_b   1.000
_cell.length_c   1.000
_cell.angle_alpha   90.00
_cell.angle_beta   90.00
_cell.angle_gamma   90.00
#
_symmetry.space_group_name_H-M   'P 1'
#
loop_
_entity.id
_entity.type
_entity.pdbx_description
1 polymer ?
#
loop_
_entity_poly.entity_id
_entity_poly.type
_entity_poly.pdbx_seq_one_letter_code
_entity_poly.pdbx_strand_id
1 'polypeptide(L)'
;MNNTGIHHISSLVGNIHQAYHFYHHILGLKLTLKTVNQDDSSMYHLFFGDAEGRFGTEFTIFDMPTLARQREGANRLERTIFLVKDLTALEFWQKRLTEFEVVIEGIQAFGSGHILNFQDEDGQLLGLTYHESIGEMLPVEIKDIPAAAAIVGIAGIKMRVREEKALIELLEDRFGFVEENRFEYQGQEVISLVFDNEFQHRVQVMVDKESKISVIGVGGIHHVAFGVLYESDLEEIVDHLNLQNRPHSGIINRDFMHSLYFRAPNYLMFEVATMNGDNEAPMPNQSSKLDEVELFLPSFLEQERLEIEKILDQRY
;
A
#
# COMPACT_ATOMS: atom_id res chain seq x y z
N MET A 1 -19.94 10.12 -4.69
CA MET A 1 -18.48 10.18 -4.41
C MET A 1 -17.70 10.12 -5.71
N ASN A 2 -16.59 10.83 -5.77
CA ASN A 2 -15.68 10.87 -6.92
C ASN A 2 -14.45 10.00 -6.61
N ASN A 3 -14.64 8.68 -6.65
CA ASN A 3 -13.61 7.70 -6.33
C ASN A 3 -12.51 7.68 -7.39
N THR A 4 -11.26 7.40 -6.97
CA THR A 4 -10.09 7.30 -7.85
C THR A 4 -9.40 5.92 -7.81
N GLY A 5 -9.95 4.99 -7.05
CA GLY A 5 -9.40 3.65 -6.82
C GLY A 5 -8.52 3.59 -5.58
N ILE A 6 -7.48 2.76 -5.60
CA ILE A 6 -6.51 2.71 -4.49
C ILE A 6 -5.66 3.97 -4.52
N HIS A 7 -5.53 4.66 -3.38
CA HIS A 7 -4.65 5.82 -3.20
C HIS A 7 -3.24 5.35 -2.82
N HIS A 8 -3.13 4.62 -1.73
CA HIS A 8 -1.89 4.02 -1.26
C HIS A 8 -2.14 2.78 -0.39
N ILE A 9 -1.09 2.02 -0.10
CA ILE A 9 -1.12 0.90 0.85
C ILE A 9 0.00 1.09 1.85
N SER A 10 -0.32 1.02 3.15
CA SER A 10 0.64 1.21 4.24
C SER A 10 0.93 -0.07 4.99
N SER A 11 2.20 -0.37 5.19
CA SER A 11 2.68 -1.57 5.88
C SER A 11 3.52 -1.24 7.12
N LEU A 12 3.73 -2.22 7.98
CA LEU A 12 4.50 -2.09 9.21
C LEU A 12 5.82 -2.84 9.08
N VAL A 13 6.93 -2.15 9.30
CA VAL A 13 8.29 -2.72 9.22
C VAL A 13 8.99 -2.68 10.57
N GLY A 14 9.90 -3.63 10.78
CA GLY A 14 10.68 -3.73 12.02
C GLY A 14 12.02 -3.01 11.95
N ASN A 15 12.52 -2.70 10.76
CA ASN A 15 13.77 -1.99 10.54
C ASN A 15 13.69 -1.11 9.31
N ILE A 16 13.66 0.21 9.53
CA ILE A 16 13.45 1.19 8.46
C ILE A 16 14.57 1.22 7.43
N HIS A 17 15.85 0.99 7.82
CA HIS A 17 16.97 1.00 6.89
C HIS A 17 16.98 -0.24 5.98
N GLN A 18 16.65 -1.42 6.54
CA GLN A 18 16.47 -2.64 5.74
C GLN A 18 15.31 -2.49 4.77
N ALA A 19 14.17 -1.98 5.24
CA ALA A 19 13.01 -1.72 4.40
C ALA A 19 13.31 -0.69 3.30
N TYR A 20 14.00 0.41 3.63
CA TYR A 20 14.45 1.38 2.62
C TYR A 20 15.34 0.72 1.56
N HIS A 21 16.32 -0.11 1.98
CA HIS A 21 17.16 -0.85 1.04
C HIS A 21 16.32 -1.76 0.14
N PHE A 22 15.36 -2.49 0.72
CA PHE A 22 14.50 -3.40 -0.03
C PHE A 22 13.63 -2.66 -1.05
N TYR A 23 12.85 -1.67 -0.61
CA TYR A 23 11.89 -0.99 -1.50
C TYR A 23 12.57 -0.04 -2.48
N HIS A 24 13.61 0.67 -2.06
CA HIS A 24 14.31 1.62 -2.92
C HIS A 24 15.36 0.97 -3.84
N HIS A 25 16.24 0.10 -3.30
CA HIS A 25 17.34 -0.46 -4.09
C HIS A 25 17.00 -1.79 -4.76
N ILE A 26 16.33 -2.72 -4.06
CA ILE A 26 15.99 -4.02 -4.67
C ILE A 26 14.80 -3.87 -5.61
N LEU A 27 13.69 -3.27 -5.15
CA LEU A 27 12.48 -3.09 -5.96
C LEU A 27 12.54 -1.87 -6.88
N GLY A 28 13.42 -0.92 -6.65
CA GLY A 28 13.59 0.25 -7.51
C GLY A 28 12.45 1.26 -7.43
N LEU A 29 11.72 1.30 -6.34
CA LEU A 29 10.71 2.34 -6.10
C LEU A 29 11.40 3.65 -5.72
N LYS A 30 10.86 4.77 -6.18
CA LYS A 30 11.33 6.10 -5.79
C LYS A 30 10.80 6.44 -4.40
N LEU A 31 11.67 6.93 -3.52
CA LEU A 31 11.20 7.54 -2.28
C LEU A 31 10.54 8.88 -2.62
N THR A 32 9.24 8.98 -2.39
CA THR A 32 8.43 10.17 -2.71
C THR A 32 8.27 11.10 -1.51
N LEU A 33 8.38 10.56 -0.28
CA LEU A 33 8.35 11.33 0.94
C LEU A 33 9.08 10.59 2.07
N LYS A 34 9.94 11.30 2.81
CA LYS A 34 10.46 10.89 4.13
C LYS A 34 9.88 11.81 5.19
N THR A 35 9.04 11.27 6.05
CA THR A 35 8.39 12.01 7.13
C THR A 35 8.26 11.15 8.39
N VAL A 36 7.49 11.60 9.35
CA VAL A 36 7.17 10.85 10.57
C VAL A 36 5.68 10.47 10.60
N ASN A 37 5.35 9.47 11.40
CA ASN A 37 3.96 9.21 11.72
C ASN A 37 3.40 10.41 12.52
N GLN A 38 2.36 11.05 11.99
CA GLN A 38 1.80 12.27 12.59
C GLN A 38 1.04 12.00 13.91
N ASP A 39 0.69 10.73 14.18
CA ASP A 39 0.08 10.33 15.44
C ASP A 39 1.13 9.91 16.49
N ASP A 40 2.38 9.61 16.06
CA ASP A 40 3.54 9.34 16.92
C ASP A 40 4.83 9.73 16.17
N SER A 41 5.27 10.96 16.35
CA SER A 41 6.42 11.55 15.65
C SER A 41 7.78 10.89 16.00
N SER A 42 7.80 9.90 16.88
CA SER A 42 8.98 9.08 17.15
C SER A 42 9.24 7.97 16.11
N MET A 43 8.35 7.84 15.11
CA MET A 43 8.40 6.79 14.09
C MET A 43 8.50 7.39 12.70
N TYR A 44 9.42 6.86 11.86
CA TYR A 44 9.46 7.22 10.45
C TYR A 44 8.20 6.74 9.71
N HIS A 45 7.79 7.52 8.72
CA HIS A 45 6.82 7.16 7.71
C HIS A 45 7.42 7.47 6.33
N LEU A 46 7.71 6.43 5.55
CA LEU A 46 8.28 6.57 4.22
C LEU A 46 7.24 6.23 3.16
N PHE A 47 7.26 7.00 2.08
CA PHE A 47 6.41 6.79 0.90
C PHE A 47 7.27 6.44 -0.29
N PHE A 48 6.84 5.45 -1.07
CA PHE A 48 7.50 5.01 -2.28
C PHE A 48 6.49 4.96 -3.41
N GLY A 49 6.88 5.42 -4.60
CA GLY A 49 5.98 5.47 -5.74
C GLY A 49 6.71 5.37 -7.08
N ASP A 50 6.03 5.79 -8.14
CA ASP A 50 6.61 5.94 -9.47
C ASP A 50 7.53 7.17 -9.58
N ALA A 51 7.97 7.51 -10.79
CA ALA A 51 8.91 8.60 -11.00
C ALA A 51 8.38 9.97 -10.56
N GLU A 52 7.07 10.18 -10.48
CA GLU A 52 6.41 11.42 -10.08
C GLU A 52 5.71 11.34 -8.72
N GLY A 53 5.60 10.16 -8.11
CA GLY A 53 4.87 9.97 -6.85
C GLY A 53 3.37 10.12 -7.01
N ARG A 54 2.82 9.63 -8.13
CA ARG A 54 1.37 9.73 -8.38
C ARG A 54 0.57 8.90 -7.39
N PHE A 55 -0.53 9.43 -6.92
CA PHE A 55 -1.48 8.64 -6.15
C PHE A 55 -1.96 7.42 -6.95
N GLY A 56 -2.16 6.29 -6.25
CA GLY A 56 -2.40 5.01 -6.90
C GLY A 56 -1.12 4.23 -7.24
N THR A 57 0.05 4.84 -7.08
CA THR A 57 1.35 4.17 -7.19
C THR A 57 2.03 3.98 -5.83
N GLU A 58 1.55 4.66 -4.79
CA GLU A 58 2.27 4.78 -3.53
C GLU A 58 2.09 3.59 -2.60
N PHE A 59 3.21 3.04 -2.18
CA PHE A 59 3.35 2.10 -1.09
C PHE A 59 4.08 2.79 0.06
N THR A 60 3.53 2.70 1.28
CA THR A 60 4.12 3.40 2.43
C THR A 60 4.48 2.44 3.56
N ILE A 61 5.43 2.81 4.40
CA ILE A 61 5.85 2.00 5.53
C ILE A 61 5.95 2.84 6.80
N PHE A 62 5.45 2.27 7.90
CA PHE A 62 5.65 2.76 9.26
C PHE A 62 6.72 1.94 9.97
N ASP A 63 7.65 2.61 10.61
CA ASP A 63 8.70 2.00 11.40
C ASP A 63 8.21 1.63 12.81
N MET A 64 8.11 0.33 13.09
CA MET A 64 7.54 -0.23 14.32
C MET A 64 8.44 -1.29 14.96
N PRO A 65 9.72 -0.98 15.31
CA PRO A 65 10.72 -1.98 15.71
C PRO A 65 10.38 -2.74 16.99
N THR A 66 9.51 -2.21 17.84
CA THR A 66 9.09 -2.86 19.10
C THR A 66 7.83 -3.69 18.97
N LEU A 67 7.14 -3.61 17.81
CA LEU A 67 5.92 -4.38 17.57
C LEU A 67 6.28 -5.85 17.28
N ALA A 68 5.48 -6.77 17.80
CA ALA A 68 5.63 -8.19 17.48
C ALA A 68 5.34 -8.45 15.99
N ARG A 69 5.96 -9.50 15.43
CA ARG A 69 5.67 -9.92 14.04
C ARG A 69 4.20 -10.28 13.88
N GLN A 70 3.67 -10.01 12.69
CA GLN A 70 2.32 -10.39 12.30
C GLN A 70 2.09 -11.89 12.52
N ARG A 71 0.90 -12.25 12.99
CA ARG A 71 0.45 -13.64 13.02
C ARG A 71 -0.56 -13.88 11.91
N GLU A 72 -0.24 -14.85 11.09
CA GLU A 72 -1.05 -15.25 9.94
C GLU A 72 -2.47 -15.69 10.32
N GLY A 73 -3.42 -15.49 9.41
CA GLY A 73 -4.82 -15.88 9.60
C GLY A 73 -5.78 -15.15 8.66
N ALA A 74 -7.07 -15.31 8.90
CA ALA A 74 -8.13 -14.60 8.18
C ALA A 74 -8.38 -13.20 8.79
N ASN A 75 -9.21 -12.40 8.13
CA ASN A 75 -9.58 -11.03 8.48
C ASN A 75 -8.36 -10.09 8.51
N ARG A 76 -7.62 -10.08 7.38
CA ARG A 76 -6.47 -9.21 7.18
C ARG A 76 -6.38 -8.66 5.75
N LEU A 77 -5.73 -7.55 5.61
CA LEU A 77 -5.10 -7.11 4.37
C LEU A 77 -3.88 -8.02 4.19
N GLU A 78 -3.84 -8.80 3.11
CA GLU A 78 -2.87 -9.91 3.04
C GLU A 78 -1.65 -9.59 2.21
N ARG A 79 -1.83 -9.06 1.00
CA ARG A 79 -0.73 -8.90 0.04
C ARG A 79 -0.88 -7.62 -0.77
N THR A 80 0.16 -6.80 -0.82
CA THR A 80 0.27 -5.71 -1.80
C THR A 80 0.75 -6.29 -3.12
N ILE A 81 0.09 -5.93 -4.21
CA ILE A 81 0.43 -6.40 -5.56
C ILE A 81 0.82 -5.18 -6.40
N PHE A 82 2.07 -5.13 -6.83
CA PHE A 82 2.59 -4.09 -7.70
C PHE A 82 2.37 -4.41 -9.17
N LEU A 83 2.32 -3.36 -9.98
CA LEU A 83 2.09 -3.40 -11.40
C LEU A 83 3.41 -3.32 -12.18
N VAL A 84 3.59 -4.23 -13.12
CA VAL A 84 4.66 -4.21 -14.12
C VAL A 84 4.05 -4.30 -15.52
N LYS A 85 4.86 -4.12 -16.54
CA LYS A 85 4.38 -3.99 -17.92
C LYS A 85 3.77 -5.27 -18.49
N ASP A 86 4.46 -6.39 -18.35
CA ASP A 86 4.11 -7.64 -19.04
C ASP A 86 4.78 -8.88 -18.39
N LEU A 87 4.56 -10.06 -18.97
CA LEU A 87 5.15 -11.31 -18.51
C LEU A 87 6.70 -11.28 -18.54
N THR A 88 7.31 -10.62 -19.53
CA THR A 88 8.76 -10.50 -19.62
C THR A 88 9.33 -9.71 -18.43
N ALA A 89 8.58 -8.70 -17.95
CA ALA A 89 8.93 -7.99 -16.73
C ALA A 89 8.87 -8.91 -15.51
N LEU A 90 7.86 -9.80 -15.40
CA LEU A 90 7.81 -10.79 -14.31
C LEU A 90 9.01 -11.76 -14.34
N GLU A 91 9.42 -12.20 -15.52
CA GLU A 91 10.60 -13.08 -15.69
C GLU A 91 11.89 -12.37 -15.27
N PHE A 92 12.04 -11.08 -15.61
CA PHE A 92 13.13 -10.24 -15.09
C PHE A 92 13.14 -10.19 -13.58
N TRP A 93 11.97 -9.94 -12.97
CA TRP A 93 11.84 -9.83 -11.50
C TRP A 93 12.09 -11.16 -10.81
N GLN A 94 11.62 -12.28 -11.35
CA GLN A 94 11.92 -13.59 -10.78
C GLN A 94 13.43 -13.83 -10.70
N LYS A 95 14.17 -13.49 -11.76
CA LYS A 95 15.64 -13.61 -11.78
C LYS A 95 16.28 -12.64 -10.78
N ARG A 96 15.91 -11.35 -10.81
CA ARG A 96 16.48 -10.33 -9.93
C ARG A 96 16.26 -10.66 -8.45
N LEU A 97 15.04 -10.98 -8.04
CA LEU A 97 14.74 -11.31 -6.65
C LEU A 97 15.50 -12.57 -6.19
N THR A 98 15.71 -13.54 -7.07
CA THR A 98 16.54 -14.72 -6.78
C THR A 98 18.02 -14.33 -6.58
N GLU A 99 18.57 -13.42 -7.39
CA GLU A 99 19.94 -12.92 -7.26
C GLU A 99 20.17 -12.15 -5.95
N PHE A 100 19.13 -11.49 -5.44
CA PHE A 100 19.14 -10.82 -4.12
C PHE A 100 18.72 -11.73 -2.96
N GLU A 101 18.59 -13.04 -3.18
CA GLU A 101 18.20 -14.04 -2.17
C GLU A 101 16.84 -13.77 -1.49
N VAL A 102 15.94 -13.03 -2.18
CA VAL A 102 14.59 -12.77 -1.70
C VAL A 102 13.76 -14.05 -1.75
N VAL A 103 12.93 -14.29 -0.75
CA VAL A 103 12.01 -15.44 -0.71
C VAL A 103 10.93 -15.25 -1.77
N ILE A 104 10.89 -16.13 -2.77
CA ILE A 104 9.92 -16.11 -3.88
C ILE A 104 9.16 -17.44 -3.97
N GLU A 105 7.93 -17.39 -4.49
CA GLU A 105 7.11 -18.59 -4.79
C GLU A 105 7.15 -18.95 -6.30
N GLY A 106 7.89 -18.17 -7.11
CA GLY A 106 7.89 -18.29 -8.58
C GLY A 106 6.63 -17.70 -9.23
N ILE A 107 6.67 -17.63 -10.57
CA ILE A 107 5.54 -17.15 -11.37
C ILE A 107 4.45 -18.21 -11.39
N GLN A 108 3.22 -17.84 -11.03
CA GLN A 108 2.05 -18.72 -10.96
C GLN A 108 0.90 -18.13 -11.77
N ALA A 109 -0.01 -18.99 -12.24
CA ALA A 109 -1.28 -18.55 -12.81
C ALA A 109 -2.14 -17.86 -11.74
N PHE A 110 -2.75 -16.73 -12.08
CA PHE A 110 -3.57 -15.93 -11.18
C PHE A 110 -4.70 -15.24 -11.95
N GLY A 111 -5.93 -15.72 -11.77
CA GLY A 111 -7.04 -15.31 -12.61
C GLY A 111 -6.77 -15.61 -14.09
N SER A 112 -6.90 -14.58 -14.94
CA SER A 112 -6.59 -14.68 -16.38
C SER A 112 -5.11 -14.41 -16.71
N GLY A 113 -4.29 -14.02 -15.73
CA GLY A 113 -2.89 -13.65 -15.92
C GLY A 113 -1.94 -14.46 -15.04
N HIS A 114 -0.88 -13.82 -14.61
CA HIS A 114 0.17 -14.39 -13.78
C HIS A 114 0.52 -13.47 -12.62
N ILE A 115 1.02 -14.06 -11.54
CA ILE A 115 1.58 -13.35 -10.38
C ILE A 115 2.94 -13.95 -10.01
N LEU A 116 3.87 -13.10 -9.62
CA LEU A 116 5.10 -13.48 -8.94
C LEU A 116 4.98 -13.07 -7.48
N ASN A 117 4.86 -14.05 -6.59
CA ASN A 117 4.79 -13.80 -5.15
C ASN A 117 6.17 -13.81 -4.51
N PHE A 118 6.38 -12.90 -3.56
CA PHE A 118 7.61 -12.80 -2.78
C PHE A 118 7.35 -12.16 -1.41
N GLN A 119 8.39 -12.07 -0.59
CA GLN A 119 8.32 -11.46 0.74
C GLN A 119 9.52 -10.56 0.96
N ASP A 120 9.31 -9.48 1.74
CA ASP A 120 10.44 -8.71 2.26
C ASP A 120 11.07 -9.41 3.49
N GLU A 121 12.06 -8.78 4.11
CA GLU A 121 12.81 -9.31 5.26
C GLU A 121 11.96 -9.45 6.53
N ASP A 122 10.88 -8.69 6.64
CA ASP A 122 9.92 -8.78 7.73
C ASP A 122 8.81 -9.82 7.50
N GLY A 123 8.80 -10.45 6.30
CA GLY A 123 7.79 -11.41 5.89
C GLY A 123 6.53 -10.77 5.33
N GLN A 124 6.57 -9.46 4.99
CA GLN A 124 5.48 -8.80 4.29
C GLN A 124 5.21 -9.49 2.95
N LEU A 125 3.99 -9.95 2.75
CA LEU A 125 3.60 -10.60 1.52
C LEU A 125 3.42 -9.57 0.40
N LEU A 126 4.17 -9.76 -0.68
CA LEU A 126 4.20 -8.90 -1.84
C LEU A 126 3.96 -9.71 -3.13
N GLY A 127 3.51 -9.06 -4.18
CA GLY A 127 3.33 -9.68 -5.48
C GLY A 127 3.62 -8.71 -6.62
N LEU A 128 3.92 -9.24 -7.79
CA LEU A 128 3.99 -8.50 -9.05
C LEU A 128 3.04 -9.14 -10.05
N THR A 129 2.31 -8.31 -10.77
CA THR A 129 1.40 -8.75 -11.86
C THR A 129 1.40 -7.71 -12.99
N TYR A 130 0.73 -8.04 -14.09
CA TYR A 130 0.53 -7.13 -15.22
C TYR A 130 -0.92 -7.18 -15.69
N HIS A 131 -1.35 -6.14 -16.39
CA HIS A 131 -2.66 -6.06 -17.05
C HIS A 131 -2.48 -5.73 -18.52
N GLU A 132 -3.38 -6.23 -19.37
CA GLU A 132 -3.30 -6.02 -20.83
C GLU A 132 -3.47 -4.56 -21.26
N SER A 133 -4.22 -3.78 -20.47
CA SER A 133 -4.52 -2.38 -20.77
C SER A 133 -4.26 -1.53 -19.54
N ILE A 134 -3.13 -0.85 -19.54
CA ILE A 134 -2.74 0.13 -18.52
C ILE A 134 -2.48 1.48 -19.17
N GLY A 135 -2.65 2.55 -18.40
CA GLY A 135 -2.40 3.92 -18.84
C GLY A 135 -0.91 4.24 -19.02
N GLU A 136 -0.59 5.51 -19.00
CA GLU A 136 0.81 5.97 -19.12
C GLU A 136 1.65 5.49 -17.94
N MET A 137 2.76 4.84 -18.24
CA MET A 137 3.72 4.37 -17.25
C MET A 137 4.84 5.39 -17.07
N LEU A 138 5.16 5.70 -15.81
CA LEU A 138 6.26 6.59 -15.45
C LEU A 138 7.33 5.80 -14.65
N PRO A 139 8.17 5.01 -15.35
CA PRO A 139 9.17 4.17 -14.70
C PRO A 139 10.24 5.02 -14.01
N VAL A 140 10.67 4.61 -12.83
CA VAL A 140 11.86 5.17 -12.17
C VAL A 140 13.09 4.74 -12.94
N GLU A 141 13.95 5.70 -13.29
CA GLU A 141 15.23 5.41 -13.97
C GLU A 141 16.26 4.87 -12.97
N ILE A 142 16.55 3.57 -13.06
CA ILE A 142 17.55 2.89 -12.23
C ILE A 142 18.49 2.11 -13.11
N LYS A 143 19.79 2.20 -12.81
CA LYS A 143 20.87 1.68 -13.66
C LYS A 143 20.75 0.20 -14.01
N ASP A 144 20.25 -0.63 -13.08
CA ASP A 144 20.20 -2.09 -13.21
C ASP A 144 18.78 -2.65 -13.35
N ILE A 145 17.77 -1.77 -13.48
CA ILE A 145 16.37 -2.12 -13.78
C ILE A 145 15.98 -1.47 -15.11
N PRO A 146 15.80 -2.27 -16.19
CA PRO A 146 15.31 -1.71 -17.45
C PRO A 146 13.95 -1.03 -17.27
N ALA A 147 13.73 0.12 -17.91
CA ALA A 147 12.45 0.83 -17.85
C ALA A 147 11.24 -0.07 -18.23
N ALA A 148 11.45 -1.02 -19.15
CA ALA A 148 10.41 -2.00 -19.53
C ALA A 148 10.07 -3.03 -18.45
N ALA A 149 10.91 -3.17 -17.42
CA ALA A 149 10.68 -4.06 -16.28
C ALA A 149 10.32 -3.33 -15.00
N ALA A 150 10.43 -1.98 -14.97
CA ALA A 150 10.17 -1.20 -13.78
C ALA A 150 8.78 -1.47 -13.18
N ILE A 151 8.70 -1.41 -11.85
CA ILE A 151 7.42 -1.31 -11.14
C ILE A 151 6.86 0.09 -11.41
N VAL A 152 5.62 0.16 -11.85
CA VAL A 152 5.00 1.40 -12.33
C VAL A 152 3.78 1.84 -11.49
N GLY A 153 3.45 1.09 -10.46
CA GLY A 153 2.36 1.44 -9.55
C GLY A 153 1.87 0.25 -8.74
N ILE A 154 0.72 0.44 -8.12
CA ILE A 154 -0.02 -0.62 -7.43
C ILE A 154 -1.00 -1.24 -8.44
N ALA A 155 -0.97 -2.56 -8.61
CA ALA A 155 -1.98 -3.30 -9.35
C ALA A 155 -3.21 -3.58 -8.46
N GLY A 156 -2.99 -3.76 -7.16
CA GLY A 156 -4.09 -4.06 -6.25
C GLY A 156 -3.65 -4.57 -4.89
N ILE A 157 -4.65 -5.05 -4.17
CA ILE A 157 -4.48 -5.64 -2.84
C ILE A 157 -5.26 -6.95 -2.73
N LYS A 158 -4.67 -7.96 -2.10
CA LYS A 158 -5.39 -9.17 -1.70
C LYS A 158 -5.80 -9.09 -0.23
N MET A 159 -7.07 -9.36 0.03
CA MET A 159 -7.68 -9.37 1.36
C MET A 159 -8.13 -10.79 1.68
N ARG A 160 -7.73 -11.34 2.81
CA ARG A 160 -8.18 -12.66 3.28
C ARG A 160 -9.23 -12.47 4.35
N VAL A 161 -10.45 -12.95 4.11
CA VAL A 161 -11.60 -12.70 5.00
C VAL A 161 -12.40 -13.97 5.26
N ARG A 162 -13.11 -14.01 6.38
CA ARG A 162 -14.07 -15.09 6.68
C ARG A 162 -15.41 -14.89 6.02
N GLU A 163 -15.87 -13.62 5.94
CA GLU A 163 -17.18 -13.26 5.41
C GLU A 163 -17.01 -12.18 4.34
N GLU A 164 -17.28 -12.53 3.10
CA GLU A 164 -17.01 -11.67 1.95
C GLU A 164 -18.11 -10.65 1.65
N LYS A 165 -19.40 -11.02 1.89
CA LYS A 165 -20.55 -10.32 1.35
C LYS A 165 -20.58 -8.82 1.71
N ALA A 166 -20.51 -8.48 3.00
CA ALA A 166 -20.56 -7.09 3.44
C ALA A 166 -19.34 -6.26 3.00
N LEU A 167 -18.18 -6.93 2.78
CA LEU A 167 -16.99 -6.28 2.25
C LEU A 167 -17.17 -5.95 0.75
N ILE A 168 -17.69 -6.90 -0.03
CA ILE A 168 -17.97 -6.69 -1.46
C ILE A 168 -19.00 -5.57 -1.63
N GLU A 169 -20.12 -5.62 -0.91
CA GLU A 169 -21.14 -4.57 -0.92
C GLU A 169 -20.55 -3.18 -0.61
N LEU A 170 -19.64 -3.08 0.37
CA LEU A 170 -18.96 -1.82 0.68
C LEU A 170 -18.08 -1.34 -0.48
N LEU A 171 -17.29 -2.24 -1.09
CA LEU A 171 -16.39 -1.93 -2.20
C LEU A 171 -17.16 -1.50 -3.44
N GLU A 172 -18.28 -2.13 -3.74
CA GLU A 172 -19.13 -1.80 -4.89
C GLU A 172 -19.91 -0.50 -4.64
N ASP A 173 -20.64 -0.40 -3.53
CA ASP A 173 -21.57 0.71 -3.28
C ASP A 173 -20.88 2.03 -2.96
N ARG A 174 -19.68 1.99 -2.35
CA ARG A 174 -18.98 3.19 -1.88
C ARG A 174 -17.71 3.50 -2.64
N PHE A 175 -16.94 2.48 -3.02
CA PHE A 175 -15.65 2.70 -3.65
C PHE A 175 -15.67 2.48 -5.18
N GLY A 176 -16.82 2.09 -5.74
CA GLY A 176 -17.02 2.01 -7.19
C GLY A 176 -16.29 0.84 -7.86
N PHE A 177 -15.82 -0.14 -7.08
CA PHE A 177 -15.29 -1.38 -7.63
C PHE A 177 -16.43 -2.22 -8.22
N VAL A 178 -16.12 -3.04 -9.22
CA VAL A 178 -17.09 -3.93 -9.88
C VAL A 178 -16.52 -5.34 -9.87
N GLU A 179 -17.31 -6.35 -9.51
CA GLU A 179 -16.89 -7.74 -9.61
C GLU A 179 -16.54 -8.08 -11.06
N GLU A 180 -15.30 -8.47 -11.31
CA GLU A 180 -14.77 -8.82 -12.63
C GLU A 180 -14.89 -10.32 -12.89
N ASN A 181 -14.43 -11.14 -11.93
CA ASN A 181 -14.46 -12.60 -12.02
C ASN A 181 -14.27 -13.27 -10.65
N ARG A 182 -14.47 -14.60 -10.66
CA ARG A 182 -14.12 -15.49 -9.53
C ARG A 182 -13.25 -16.61 -10.04
N PHE A 183 -12.27 -16.99 -9.26
CA PHE A 183 -11.36 -18.08 -9.59
C PHE A 183 -10.83 -18.77 -8.33
N GLU A 184 -10.27 -19.96 -8.50
CA GLU A 184 -9.60 -20.68 -7.41
C GLU A 184 -8.11 -20.36 -7.43
N TYR A 185 -7.56 -20.07 -6.26
CA TYR A 185 -6.13 -19.86 -6.06
C TYR A 185 -5.67 -20.47 -4.74
N GLN A 186 -4.69 -21.39 -4.80
CA GLN A 186 -4.19 -22.13 -3.63
C GLN A 186 -5.30 -22.83 -2.82
N GLY A 187 -6.31 -23.39 -3.51
CA GLY A 187 -7.43 -24.09 -2.88
C GLY A 187 -8.47 -23.22 -2.20
N GLN A 188 -8.45 -21.90 -2.45
CA GLN A 188 -9.41 -20.93 -1.92
C GLN A 188 -10.10 -20.18 -3.06
N GLU A 189 -11.38 -19.84 -2.86
CA GLU A 189 -12.08 -18.93 -3.78
C GLU A 189 -11.53 -17.52 -3.64
N VAL A 190 -11.24 -16.90 -4.79
CA VAL A 190 -10.86 -15.48 -4.90
C VAL A 190 -11.91 -14.77 -5.75
N ILE A 191 -12.46 -13.70 -5.20
CA ILE A 191 -13.39 -12.79 -5.88
C ILE A 191 -12.58 -11.56 -6.26
N SER A 192 -12.43 -11.30 -7.57
CA SER A 192 -11.68 -10.14 -8.07
C SER A 192 -12.65 -9.03 -8.42
N LEU A 193 -12.44 -7.87 -7.79
CA LEU A 193 -13.14 -6.63 -8.10
C LEU A 193 -12.16 -5.67 -8.76
N VAL A 194 -12.59 -4.96 -9.81
CA VAL A 194 -11.78 -3.99 -10.54
C VAL A 194 -12.36 -2.58 -10.40
N PHE A 195 -11.48 -1.61 -10.27
CA PHE A 195 -11.78 -0.20 -10.44
C PHE A 195 -11.17 0.28 -11.77
N ASP A 196 -12.00 0.81 -12.67
CA ASP A 196 -11.57 1.24 -14.01
C ASP A 196 -10.87 2.60 -13.94
N ASN A 197 -9.54 2.54 -13.79
CA ASN A 197 -8.65 3.69 -13.90
C ASN A 197 -7.39 3.31 -14.71
N GLU A 198 -6.43 4.20 -14.83
CA GLU A 198 -5.19 3.98 -15.58
C GLU A 198 -4.35 2.79 -15.08
N PHE A 199 -4.48 2.40 -13.80
CA PHE A 199 -3.78 1.26 -13.21
C PHE A 199 -4.61 -0.02 -13.20
N GLN A 200 -5.91 0.05 -13.52
CA GLN A 200 -6.84 -1.06 -13.41
C GLN A 200 -6.78 -1.73 -12.02
N HIS A 201 -6.91 -0.89 -10.97
CA HIS A 201 -6.76 -1.35 -9.59
C HIS A 201 -7.70 -2.51 -9.25
N ARG A 202 -7.18 -3.55 -8.61
CA ARG A 202 -7.96 -4.70 -8.18
C ARG A 202 -7.96 -4.88 -6.67
N VAL A 203 -9.11 -5.23 -6.15
CA VAL A 203 -9.25 -5.80 -4.80
C VAL A 203 -9.61 -7.27 -4.96
N GLN A 204 -8.76 -8.16 -4.46
CA GLN A 204 -8.94 -9.60 -4.52
C GLN A 204 -9.34 -10.13 -3.15
N VAL A 205 -10.58 -10.51 -3.01
CA VAL A 205 -11.15 -11.02 -1.76
C VAL A 205 -11.04 -12.54 -1.75
N MET A 206 -10.13 -13.07 -0.93
CA MET A 206 -9.96 -14.51 -0.70
C MET A 206 -10.78 -14.93 0.51
N VAL A 207 -11.65 -15.94 0.32
CA VAL A 207 -12.53 -16.43 1.39
C VAL A 207 -11.84 -17.55 2.16
N ASP A 208 -11.60 -17.35 3.45
CA ASP A 208 -10.95 -18.32 4.34
C ASP A 208 -11.72 -18.44 5.65
N LYS A 209 -12.61 -19.41 5.72
CA LYS A 209 -13.50 -19.66 6.88
C LYS A 209 -12.83 -20.47 8.00
N GLU A 210 -11.72 -21.15 7.68
CA GLU A 210 -11.11 -22.15 8.57
C GLU A 210 -9.97 -21.58 9.43
N SER A 211 -9.20 -20.63 8.90
CA SER A 211 -8.05 -20.06 9.60
C SER A 211 -8.47 -19.27 10.84
N LYS A 212 -7.58 -19.23 11.84
CA LYS A 212 -7.73 -18.32 12.97
C LYS A 212 -7.74 -16.85 12.49
N ILE A 213 -8.26 -15.95 13.32
CA ILE A 213 -8.15 -14.52 13.06
C ILE A 213 -6.68 -14.11 13.16
N SER A 214 -6.22 -13.35 12.17
CA SER A 214 -4.87 -12.79 12.15
C SER A 214 -4.65 -11.80 13.30
N VAL A 215 -3.40 -11.54 13.63
CA VAL A 215 -3.04 -10.43 14.54
C VAL A 215 -2.01 -9.58 13.82
N ILE A 216 -2.34 -8.30 13.63
CA ILE A 216 -1.47 -7.35 12.95
C ILE A 216 -0.14 -7.17 13.70
N GLY A 217 0.92 -6.99 12.97
CA GLY A 217 2.26 -6.79 13.47
C GLY A 217 3.24 -6.43 12.36
N VAL A 218 4.52 -6.42 12.68
CA VAL A 218 5.61 -6.21 11.72
C VAL A 218 5.52 -7.25 10.60
N GLY A 219 5.66 -6.82 9.36
CA GLY A 219 5.44 -7.63 8.15
C GLY A 219 3.97 -7.73 7.74
N GLY A 220 3.11 -6.88 8.27
CA GLY A 220 1.70 -6.80 7.91
C GLY A 220 1.27 -5.47 7.31
N ILE A 221 0.18 -5.48 6.54
CA ILE A 221 -0.43 -4.27 6.00
C ILE A 221 -1.27 -3.63 7.09
N HIS A 222 -0.98 -2.35 7.41
CA HIS A 222 -1.72 -1.57 8.39
C HIS A 222 -3.09 -1.16 7.86
N HIS A 223 -3.11 -0.54 6.67
CA HIS A 223 -4.34 -0.11 6.01
C HIS A 223 -4.17 -0.07 4.48
N VAL A 224 -5.30 -0.05 3.81
CA VAL A 224 -5.42 0.39 2.42
C VAL A 224 -6.20 1.68 2.39
N ALA A 225 -5.70 2.66 1.64
CA ALA A 225 -6.38 3.93 1.39
C ALA A 225 -7.04 3.92 0.01
N PHE A 226 -8.32 4.29 -0.03
CA PHE A 226 -9.07 4.53 -1.25
C PHE A 226 -9.13 6.04 -1.51
N GLY A 227 -8.88 6.44 -2.75
CA GLY A 227 -8.80 7.85 -3.12
C GLY A 227 -10.15 8.44 -3.48
N VAL A 228 -10.33 9.72 -3.14
CA VAL A 228 -11.46 10.57 -3.56
C VAL A 228 -10.94 11.93 -4.02
N LEU A 229 -11.69 12.63 -4.89
CA LEU A 229 -11.23 13.90 -5.43
C LEU A 229 -11.36 15.07 -4.45
N TYR A 230 -12.41 15.09 -3.61
CA TYR A 230 -12.78 16.26 -2.83
C TYR A 230 -13.04 15.90 -1.36
N GLU A 231 -12.85 16.87 -0.47
CA GLU A 231 -13.16 16.72 0.96
C GLU A 231 -14.66 16.42 1.20
N SER A 232 -15.55 16.98 0.36
CA SER A 232 -16.98 16.64 0.40
C SER A 232 -17.30 15.16 0.19
N ASP A 233 -16.42 14.42 -0.52
CA ASP A 233 -16.56 12.97 -0.65
C ASP A 233 -16.23 12.25 0.66
N LEU A 234 -15.30 12.79 1.48
CA LEU A 234 -15.05 12.29 2.85
C LEU A 234 -16.24 12.54 3.77
N GLU A 235 -16.88 13.71 3.65
CA GLU A 235 -18.10 14.03 4.40
C GLU A 235 -19.23 13.04 4.10
N GLU A 236 -19.41 12.64 2.83
CA GLU A 236 -20.39 11.61 2.45
C GLU A 236 -20.11 10.26 3.14
N ILE A 237 -18.83 9.86 3.29
CA ILE A 237 -18.47 8.64 4.02
C ILE A 237 -18.72 8.80 5.52
N VAL A 238 -18.37 9.95 6.11
CA VAL A 238 -18.65 10.25 7.53
C VAL A 238 -20.15 10.11 7.81
N ASP A 239 -21.01 10.71 6.98
CA ASP A 239 -22.46 10.62 7.11
C ASP A 239 -22.94 9.16 7.01
N HIS A 240 -22.42 8.41 6.06
CA HIS A 240 -22.74 6.99 5.89
C HIS A 240 -22.36 6.16 7.12
N LEU A 241 -21.16 6.36 7.67
CA LEU A 241 -20.68 5.65 8.86
C LEU A 241 -21.52 6.03 10.10
N ASN A 242 -21.86 7.31 10.25
CA ASN A 242 -22.71 7.82 11.31
C ASN A 242 -24.13 7.19 11.27
N LEU A 243 -24.74 7.09 10.09
CA LEU A 243 -26.03 6.43 9.90
C LEU A 243 -26.02 4.96 10.32
N GLN A 244 -24.87 4.30 10.20
CA GLN A 244 -24.66 2.91 10.61
C GLN A 244 -24.15 2.76 12.06
N ASN A 245 -23.97 3.86 12.79
CA ASN A 245 -23.32 3.89 14.11
C ASN A 245 -21.94 3.21 14.12
N ARG A 246 -21.16 3.35 13.04
CA ARG A 246 -19.78 2.81 12.92
C ARG A 246 -18.77 3.84 13.40
N PRO A 247 -17.86 3.48 14.32
CA PRO A 247 -16.77 4.35 14.75
C PRO A 247 -15.83 4.71 13.59
N HIS A 248 -15.39 5.97 13.56
CA HIS A 248 -14.39 6.49 12.62
C HIS A 248 -13.57 7.60 13.27
N SER A 249 -12.46 7.99 12.64
CA SER A 249 -11.54 9.02 13.15
C SER A 249 -12.08 10.45 13.07
N GLY A 250 -13.13 10.70 12.29
CA GLY A 250 -13.38 12.02 11.72
C GLY A 250 -12.41 12.32 10.58
N ILE A 251 -12.61 13.45 9.89
CA ILE A 251 -11.69 13.92 8.87
C ILE A 251 -10.47 14.51 9.55
N ILE A 252 -9.28 14.04 9.18
CA ILE A 252 -7.99 14.46 9.74
C ILE A 252 -7.20 15.14 8.63
N ASN A 253 -6.74 16.36 8.89
CA ASN A 253 -5.80 17.06 8.02
C ASN A 253 -4.40 16.46 8.20
N ARG A 254 -3.83 15.90 7.14
CA ARG A 254 -2.50 15.31 7.07
C ARG A 254 -1.50 16.24 6.34
N ASP A 255 -1.81 17.51 6.17
CA ASP A 255 -1.06 18.54 5.48
C ASP A 255 -1.13 18.40 3.94
N PHE A 256 -0.70 17.27 3.40
CA PHE A 256 -0.69 16.99 1.95
C PHE A 256 -1.88 16.14 1.46
N MET A 257 -2.74 15.68 2.36
CA MET A 257 -4.03 15.04 2.09
C MET A 257 -4.96 15.19 3.30
N HIS A 258 -6.25 15.05 3.10
CA HIS A 258 -7.22 14.84 4.18
C HIS A 258 -7.59 13.37 4.23
N SER A 259 -7.65 12.79 5.43
CA SER A 259 -7.85 11.36 5.64
C SER A 259 -8.97 11.05 6.61
N LEU A 260 -9.66 9.96 6.38
CA LEU A 260 -10.68 9.38 7.23
C LEU A 260 -10.39 7.91 7.45
N TYR A 261 -10.29 7.46 8.70
CA TYR A 261 -10.01 6.06 9.05
C TYR A 261 -11.22 5.40 9.69
N PHE A 262 -11.50 4.16 9.29
CA PHE A 262 -12.56 3.36 9.91
C PHE A 262 -12.29 1.85 9.80
N ARG A 263 -12.97 1.06 10.63
CA ARG A 263 -12.97 -0.40 10.52
C ARG A 263 -14.06 -0.86 9.55
N ALA A 264 -13.62 -1.35 8.39
CA ALA A 264 -14.46 -1.99 7.39
C ALA A 264 -14.95 -3.38 7.87
N PRO A 265 -15.84 -4.07 7.14
CA PRO A 265 -16.19 -5.46 7.45
C PRO A 265 -14.95 -6.31 7.66
N ASN A 266 -15.08 -7.35 8.51
CA ASN A 266 -13.97 -8.18 8.97
C ASN A 266 -12.88 -7.43 9.77
N TYR A 267 -13.19 -6.23 10.29
CA TYR A 267 -12.28 -5.36 11.04
C TYR A 267 -11.04 -4.90 10.27
N LEU A 268 -11.08 -4.95 8.94
CA LEU A 268 -10.00 -4.42 8.11
C LEU A 268 -9.88 -2.89 8.31
N MET A 269 -8.66 -2.37 8.37
CA MET A 269 -8.45 -0.93 8.48
C MET A 269 -8.48 -0.32 7.09
N PHE A 270 -9.47 0.52 6.84
CA PHE A 270 -9.60 1.34 5.64
C PHE A 270 -9.33 2.79 5.96
N GLU A 271 -8.66 3.43 5.05
CA GLU A 271 -8.54 4.87 4.95
C GLU A 271 -9.29 5.36 3.70
N VAL A 272 -9.85 6.56 3.75
CA VAL A 272 -10.27 7.31 2.57
C VAL A 272 -9.46 8.59 2.55
N ALA A 273 -8.78 8.88 1.45
CA ALA A 273 -7.87 10.01 1.34
C ALA A 273 -8.19 10.88 0.12
N THR A 274 -8.07 12.20 0.28
CA THR A 274 -8.19 13.14 -0.84
C THR A 274 -6.92 13.15 -1.69
N MET A 275 -7.07 13.46 -2.97
CA MET A 275 -5.94 13.59 -3.90
C MET A 275 -5.10 14.86 -3.66
N ASN A 276 -5.53 15.77 -2.80
CA ASN A 276 -4.84 17.01 -2.45
C ASN A 276 -5.08 17.34 -0.98
N GLY A 277 -4.12 17.97 -0.34
CA GLY A 277 -4.22 18.57 0.99
C GLY A 277 -4.06 20.09 0.95
N ASP A 278 -3.76 20.68 2.10
CA ASP A 278 -3.51 22.11 2.24
C ASP A 278 -2.16 22.53 1.62
N ASN A 279 -1.19 21.61 1.60
CA ASN A 279 0.15 21.82 1.04
C ASN A 279 0.53 20.66 0.12
N GLU A 280 1.49 20.89 -0.77
CA GLU A 280 2.11 19.84 -1.59
C GLU A 280 3.26 19.20 -0.80
N ALA A 281 3.32 17.85 -0.83
CA ALA A 281 4.46 17.14 -0.28
C ALA A 281 5.71 17.37 -1.17
N PRO A 282 6.83 17.84 -0.63
CA PRO A 282 8.03 18.01 -1.44
C PRO A 282 8.63 16.66 -1.80
N MET A 283 9.05 16.51 -3.06
CA MET A 283 9.81 15.35 -3.49
C MET A 283 11.23 15.42 -2.88
N PRO A 284 11.64 14.44 -2.04
CA PRO A 284 12.96 14.49 -1.41
C PRO A 284 14.08 14.21 -2.43
N ASN A 285 15.31 14.62 -2.07
CA ASN A 285 16.52 14.15 -2.75
C ASN A 285 16.59 12.61 -2.66
N GLN A 286 17.15 11.98 -3.70
CA GLN A 286 17.39 10.53 -3.69
C GLN A 286 18.82 10.25 -3.22
N SER A 287 18.98 9.30 -2.31
CA SER A 287 20.29 8.83 -1.84
C SER A 287 20.29 7.31 -1.67
N SER A 288 21.48 6.71 -1.70
CA SER A 288 21.65 5.30 -1.35
C SER A 288 21.51 5.03 0.15
N LYS A 289 21.50 6.06 0.97
CA LYS A 289 21.33 5.97 2.43
C LYS A 289 20.15 6.81 2.88
N LEU A 290 19.28 6.22 3.66
CA LEU A 290 18.12 6.92 4.22
C LEU A 290 18.49 8.15 5.03
N ASP A 291 19.60 8.10 5.79
CA ASP A 291 20.04 9.20 6.66
C ASP A 291 20.46 10.45 5.88
N GLU A 292 20.84 10.31 4.61
CA GLU A 292 21.22 11.40 3.71
C GLU A 292 20.00 12.03 3.01
N VAL A 293 18.81 11.45 3.19
CA VAL A 293 17.57 11.99 2.64
C VAL A 293 16.96 12.99 3.62
N GLU A 294 16.55 14.13 3.11
CA GLU A 294 15.95 15.21 3.90
C GLU A 294 14.62 14.74 4.55
N LEU A 295 14.45 15.06 5.84
CA LEU A 295 13.21 14.82 6.58
C LEU A 295 12.25 16.00 6.33
N PHE A 296 11.09 15.68 5.78
CA PHE A 296 9.96 16.59 5.70
C PHE A 296 9.07 16.44 6.95
N LEU A 297 8.66 17.56 7.52
CA LEU A 297 7.65 17.60 8.58
C LEU A 297 6.47 18.44 8.12
N PRO A 298 5.23 17.99 8.44
CA PRO A 298 4.05 18.84 8.27
C PRO A 298 4.21 20.18 9.00
N SER A 299 3.58 21.21 8.48
CA SER A 299 3.71 22.58 9.01
C SER A 299 3.45 22.71 10.51
N PHE A 300 2.54 21.91 11.04
CA PHE A 300 2.18 21.90 12.46
C PHE A 300 3.20 21.16 13.35
N LEU A 301 4.14 20.37 12.80
CA LEU A 301 5.23 19.69 13.51
C LEU A 301 6.58 20.43 13.40
N GLU A 302 6.70 21.43 12.52
CA GLU A 302 7.96 22.12 12.28
C GLU A 302 8.56 22.79 13.53
N GLN A 303 7.73 23.25 14.47
CA GLN A 303 8.21 23.83 15.72
C GLN A 303 8.91 22.80 16.63
N GLU A 304 8.63 21.51 16.44
CA GLU A 304 9.18 20.39 17.21
C GLU A 304 10.34 19.70 16.48
N ARG A 305 10.75 20.17 15.30
CA ARG A 305 11.74 19.53 14.42
C ARG A 305 12.98 19.02 15.16
N LEU A 306 13.63 19.88 15.95
CA LEU A 306 14.88 19.53 16.67
C LEU A 306 14.67 18.40 17.69
N GLU A 307 13.52 18.34 18.33
CA GLU A 307 13.17 17.27 19.26
C GLU A 307 12.87 15.98 18.53
N ILE A 308 12.10 16.04 17.45
CA ILE A 308 11.76 14.92 16.58
C ILE A 308 13.05 14.30 16.00
N GLU A 309 13.90 15.09 15.37
CA GLU A 309 15.17 14.61 14.80
C GLU A 309 16.06 13.96 15.87
N LYS A 310 16.16 14.55 17.06
CA LYS A 310 16.90 13.96 18.18
C LYS A 310 16.33 12.62 18.64
N ILE A 311 15.01 12.46 18.67
CA ILE A 311 14.36 11.19 19.02
C ILE A 311 14.67 10.12 17.96
N LEU A 312 14.57 10.50 16.70
CA LEU A 312 14.86 9.60 15.58
C LEU A 312 16.34 9.15 15.58
N ASP A 313 17.28 10.10 15.78
CA ASP A 313 18.72 9.81 15.85
C ASP A 313 19.10 8.89 17.03
N GLN A 314 18.36 8.94 18.14
CA GLN A 314 18.61 8.05 19.30
C GLN A 314 18.02 6.64 19.12
N ARG A 315 17.11 6.49 18.19
CA ARG A 315 16.41 5.22 17.95
C ARG A 315 17.20 4.30 17.00
N TYR A 316 18.04 4.86 16.17
CA TYR A 316 18.86 4.24 15.14
C TYR A 316 20.34 4.56 15.30
#